data_da8eaf36000c17c618d18347c342eb28
#
_entry.id   da8eaf36000c17c618d18347c342eb28
#
_cell.length_a   1.000
_cell.length_b   1.000
_cell.length_c   1.000
_cell.angle_alpha   90.00
_cell.angle_beta   90.00
_cell.angle_gamma   90.00
#
_symmetry.space_group_name_H-M   'P 1'
#
loop_
_entity.id
_entity.type
_entity.pdbx_description
1 polymer ?
#
loop_
_entity_poly.entity_id
_entity_poly.type
_entity_poly.pdbx_seq_one_letter_code
_entity_poly.pdbx_strand_id
1 'polypeptide(L)'
;MVDPELRDADGAGDVYLVKSIVHASQVLWAFEHPGEALRLRDVMARTGLSKGMCFRLLHTLHHCGFLDKVEGSRYRLTSEIKKRKRHRIGYAAQGQDSSFPREVRDGLVRAAEAHQVELTIVDNRYQPKVALRNAELLIRDSVELVIEFQTDEAVAPAIASKYLAAGIPMIAI
;
A
#
# COMPACT_ATOMS: atom_id res chain seq x y z
N MET A 1 -29.55 -5.59 -8.18
CA MET A 1 -30.65 -6.24 -7.43
C MET A 1 -29.96 -7.01 -6.32
N VAL A 2 -29.98 -6.46 -5.10
CA VAL A 2 -29.31 -7.04 -3.92
C VAL A 2 -30.19 -8.15 -3.39
N ASP A 3 -29.60 -9.31 -3.15
CA ASP A 3 -30.25 -10.49 -2.60
C ASP A 3 -30.98 -10.14 -1.29
N PRO A 4 -32.28 -10.33 -1.16
CA PRO A 4 -33.03 -10.00 0.04
C PRO A 4 -32.62 -10.82 1.27
N GLU A 5 -31.98 -11.97 1.11
CA GLU A 5 -31.52 -12.82 2.22
C GLU A 5 -30.37 -12.19 3.06
N LEU A 6 -29.66 -11.18 2.54
CA LEU A 6 -28.62 -10.47 3.27
C LEU A 6 -29.14 -9.31 4.15
N ARG A 7 -30.45 -9.04 4.13
CA ARG A 7 -31.06 -7.99 4.98
C ARG A 7 -31.35 -8.44 6.41
N ASP A 8 -31.44 -9.73 6.66
CA ASP A 8 -31.79 -10.29 7.98
C ASP A 8 -30.57 -10.73 8.79
N ALA A 9 -29.45 -9.99 8.70
CA ALA A 9 -28.21 -10.31 9.42
C ALA A 9 -28.26 -10.07 10.95
N ASP A 10 -29.46 -9.89 11.53
CA ASP A 10 -29.68 -10.08 12.98
C ASP A 10 -30.02 -11.55 13.32
N GLY A 11 -29.92 -12.45 12.32
CA GLY A 11 -30.17 -13.87 12.47
C GLY A 11 -29.16 -14.56 13.36
N ALA A 12 -29.63 -15.01 14.50
CA ALA A 12 -29.02 -16.08 15.28
C ALA A 12 -28.84 -17.30 14.36
N GLY A 13 -27.67 -17.49 13.75
CA GLY A 13 -27.51 -18.70 12.93
C GLY A 13 -26.12 -19.00 12.40
N ASP A 14 -25.39 -18.05 11.91
CA ASP A 14 -24.06 -18.36 11.37
C ASP A 14 -22.93 -17.89 12.30
N VAL A 15 -22.39 -18.84 13.04
CA VAL A 15 -21.30 -18.64 14.01
C VAL A 15 -20.02 -18.11 13.35
N TYR A 16 -19.91 -18.26 12.02
CA TYR A 16 -18.74 -17.83 11.26
C TYR A 16 -18.84 -16.41 10.71
N LEU A 17 -20.01 -15.75 10.79
CA LEU A 17 -20.17 -14.37 10.32
C LEU A 17 -19.51 -13.37 11.27
N VAL A 18 -18.59 -12.59 10.73
CA VAL A 18 -17.97 -11.47 11.44
C VAL A 18 -18.89 -10.24 11.35
N LYS A 19 -19.65 -9.97 12.40
CA LYS A 19 -20.67 -8.89 12.45
C LYS A 19 -20.15 -7.53 11.96
N SER A 20 -18.90 -7.18 12.25
CA SER A 20 -18.31 -5.91 11.78
C SER A 20 -18.17 -5.85 10.26
N ILE A 21 -17.90 -6.98 9.61
CA ILE A 21 -17.83 -7.06 8.13
C ILE A 21 -19.23 -6.93 7.54
N VAL A 22 -20.21 -7.60 8.12
CA VAL A 22 -21.63 -7.49 7.70
C VAL A 22 -22.10 -6.03 7.78
N HIS A 23 -21.86 -5.35 8.88
CA HIS A 23 -22.23 -3.94 9.03
C HIS A 23 -21.45 -3.03 8.05
N ALA A 24 -20.17 -3.33 7.78
CA ALA A 24 -19.39 -2.60 6.78
C ALA A 24 -19.97 -2.76 5.37
N SER A 25 -20.40 -3.98 5.01
CA SER A 25 -21.08 -4.25 3.74
C SER A 25 -22.39 -3.48 3.63
N GLN A 26 -23.20 -3.44 4.70
CA GLN A 26 -24.45 -2.65 4.72
C GLN A 26 -24.17 -1.17 4.45
N VAL A 27 -23.09 -0.61 5.02
CA VAL A 27 -22.70 0.79 4.77
C VAL A 27 -22.27 0.99 3.32
N LEU A 28 -21.53 0.05 2.70
CA LEU A 28 -21.15 0.15 1.28
C LEU A 28 -22.37 0.04 0.36
N TRP A 29 -23.32 -0.84 0.65
CA TRP A 29 -24.55 -0.98 -0.13
C TRP A 29 -25.55 0.16 0.06
N ALA A 30 -25.36 1.01 1.07
CA ALA A 30 -26.15 2.22 1.21
C ALA A 30 -25.94 3.21 0.05
N PHE A 31 -24.83 3.10 -0.69
CA PHE A 31 -24.56 3.90 -1.88
C PHE A 31 -25.19 3.21 -3.11
N GLU A 32 -26.33 3.70 -3.57
CA GLU A 32 -27.12 3.05 -4.63
C GLU A 32 -26.67 3.42 -6.04
N HIS A 33 -26.02 4.58 -6.20
CA HIS A 33 -25.62 5.09 -7.52
C HIS A 33 -24.14 5.43 -7.61
N PRO A 34 -23.49 5.23 -8.77
CA PRO A 34 -22.13 5.68 -9.01
C PRO A 34 -21.96 7.18 -8.76
N GLY A 35 -20.98 7.57 -7.97
CA GLY A 35 -20.71 8.97 -7.65
C GLY A 35 -21.60 9.61 -6.59
N GLU A 36 -22.58 8.87 -6.07
CA GLU A 36 -23.45 9.35 -4.98
C GLU A 36 -22.60 9.73 -3.74
N ALA A 37 -22.94 10.88 -3.13
CA ALA A 37 -22.27 11.37 -1.94
C ALA A 37 -23.25 11.50 -0.76
N LEU A 38 -23.09 10.64 0.26
CA LEU A 38 -23.96 10.53 1.42
C LEU A 38 -23.34 11.19 2.66
N ARG A 39 -24.17 11.81 3.47
CA ARG A 39 -23.81 12.24 4.83
C ARG A 39 -24.05 11.10 5.83
N LEU A 40 -23.46 11.20 6.99
CA LEU A 40 -23.66 10.24 8.09
C LEU A 40 -25.16 9.95 8.35
N ARG A 41 -26.01 10.99 8.36
CA ARG A 41 -27.46 10.85 8.58
C ARG A 41 -28.16 10.03 7.49
N ASP A 42 -27.69 10.17 6.24
CA ASP A 42 -28.28 9.48 5.09
C ASP A 42 -27.93 7.99 5.16
N VAL A 43 -26.69 7.66 5.54
CA VAL A 43 -26.25 6.28 5.77
C VAL A 43 -27.00 5.65 6.93
N MET A 44 -27.20 6.37 8.03
CA MET A 44 -28.01 5.89 9.17
C MET A 44 -29.44 5.55 8.73
N ALA A 45 -30.06 6.45 7.95
CA ALA A 45 -31.43 6.25 7.48
C ALA A 45 -31.59 5.01 6.58
N ARG A 46 -30.56 4.73 5.75
CA ARG A 46 -30.57 3.59 4.81
C ARG A 46 -30.20 2.26 5.47
N THR A 47 -29.30 2.29 6.47
CA THR A 47 -28.78 1.06 7.08
C THR A 47 -29.50 0.66 8.38
N GLY A 48 -30.17 1.60 9.05
CA GLY A 48 -30.73 1.39 10.36
C GLY A 48 -29.67 1.30 11.50
N LEU A 49 -28.39 1.44 11.18
CA LEU A 49 -27.32 1.35 12.16
C LEU A 49 -27.23 2.60 13.05
N SER A 50 -26.77 2.43 14.29
CA SER A 50 -26.61 3.54 15.22
C SER A 50 -25.58 4.57 14.72
N LYS A 51 -25.75 5.84 15.17
CA LYS A 51 -24.85 6.95 14.81
C LYS A 51 -23.38 6.62 15.07
N GLY A 52 -23.08 6.04 16.24
CA GLY A 52 -21.69 5.68 16.60
C GLY A 52 -21.10 4.58 15.71
N MET A 53 -21.92 3.61 15.30
CA MET A 53 -21.50 2.54 14.40
C MET A 53 -21.26 3.07 12.98
N CYS A 54 -22.22 3.81 12.41
CA CYS A 54 -22.06 4.43 11.10
C CYS A 54 -20.82 5.34 11.05
N PHE A 55 -20.60 6.15 12.07
CA PHE A 55 -19.43 7.04 12.13
C PHE A 55 -18.11 6.25 12.08
N ARG A 56 -17.97 5.21 12.93
CA ARG A 56 -16.77 4.37 12.96
C ARG A 56 -16.56 3.63 11.65
N LEU A 57 -17.61 3.07 11.05
CA LEU A 57 -17.54 2.34 9.79
C LEU A 57 -17.17 3.27 8.63
N LEU A 58 -17.81 4.42 8.50
CA LEU A 58 -17.48 5.41 7.47
C LEU A 58 -16.02 5.90 7.58
N HIS A 59 -15.57 6.15 8.82
CA HIS A 59 -14.17 6.54 9.07
C HIS A 59 -13.20 5.41 8.69
N THR A 60 -13.48 4.18 9.10
CA THR A 60 -12.64 3.00 8.79
C THR A 60 -12.64 2.72 7.29
N LEU A 61 -13.79 2.69 6.64
CA LEU A 61 -13.90 2.46 5.20
C LEU A 61 -13.18 3.54 4.37
N HIS A 62 -13.25 4.81 4.83
CA HIS A 62 -12.46 5.88 4.22
C HIS A 62 -10.95 5.67 4.43
N HIS A 63 -10.54 5.31 5.64
CA HIS A 63 -9.12 4.99 5.94
C HIS A 63 -8.60 3.81 5.11
N CYS A 64 -9.45 2.80 4.88
CA CYS A 64 -9.13 1.63 4.06
C CYS A 64 -9.21 1.90 2.55
N GLY A 65 -9.64 3.09 2.11
CA GLY A 65 -9.71 3.47 0.71
C GLY A 65 -10.95 2.97 -0.05
N PHE A 66 -11.98 2.49 0.65
CA PHE A 66 -13.27 2.13 0.07
C PHE A 66 -14.18 3.34 -0.16
N LEU A 67 -13.97 4.41 0.63
CA LEU A 67 -14.73 5.65 0.53
C LEU A 67 -13.79 6.85 0.38
N ASP A 68 -14.18 7.80 -0.44
CA ASP A 68 -13.59 9.15 -0.49
C ASP A 68 -14.43 10.11 0.35
N LYS A 69 -13.76 10.96 1.13
CA LYS A 69 -14.44 12.08 1.81
C LYS A 69 -14.46 13.29 0.89
N VAL A 70 -15.65 13.82 0.63
CA VAL A 70 -15.88 14.97 -0.23
C VAL A 70 -16.40 16.15 0.60
N GLU A 71 -16.55 17.33 -0.03
CA GLU A 71 -16.99 18.54 0.64
C GLU A 71 -18.30 18.38 1.44
N GLY A 72 -18.43 19.12 2.53
CA GLY A 72 -19.62 19.11 3.37
C GLY A 72 -19.78 17.82 4.21
N SER A 73 -18.68 17.16 4.59
CA SER A 73 -18.69 15.93 5.41
C SER A 73 -19.51 14.80 4.80
N ARG A 74 -19.47 14.68 3.48
CA ARG A 74 -20.07 13.58 2.70
C ARG A 74 -19.02 12.53 2.38
N TYR A 75 -19.49 11.30 2.16
CA TYR A 75 -18.69 10.18 1.71
C TYR A 75 -19.22 9.69 0.38
N ARG A 76 -18.34 9.18 -0.47
CA ARG A 76 -18.65 8.61 -1.79
C ARG A 76 -17.86 7.33 -1.95
N LEU A 77 -18.42 6.32 -2.66
CA LEU A 77 -17.64 5.15 -3.04
C LEU A 77 -16.44 5.57 -3.89
N THR A 78 -15.28 5.05 -3.56
CA THR A 78 -14.09 5.24 -4.38
C THR A 78 -14.30 4.51 -5.71
N SER A 79 -14.06 5.17 -6.83
CA SER A 79 -14.22 4.59 -8.18
C SER A 79 -13.26 3.42 -8.43
N GLU A 80 -12.12 3.43 -7.76
CA GLU A 80 -11.16 2.33 -7.71
C GLU A 80 -10.74 2.13 -6.26
N ILE A 81 -10.78 0.89 -5.78
CA ILE A 81 -10.22 0.56 -4.47
C ILE A 81 -8.74 0.94 -4.54
N LYS A 82 -8.40 2.06 -3.90
CA LYS A 82 -7.01 2.52 -3.83
C LYS A 82 -6.21 1.43 -3.12
N LYS A 83 -5.50 0.62 -3.88
CA LYS A 83 -4.45 -0.20 -3.29
C LYS A 83 -3.59 0.74 -2.46
N ARG A 84 -3.39 0.45 -1.18
CA ARG A 84 -2.50 1.24 -0.32
C ARG A 84 -1.20 1.40 -1.10
N LYS A 85 -0.81 2.65 -1.44
CA LYS A 85 0.42 2.91 -2.19
C LYS A 85 1.55 2.30 -1.38
N ARG A 86 2.12 1.22 -1.89
CA ARG A 86 3.32 0.64 -1.29
C ARG A 86 4.49 1.50 -1.70
N HIS A 87 5.30 1.92 -0.75
CA HIS A 87 6.57 2.56 -1.07
C HIS A 87 7.44 1.57 -1.83
N ARG A 88 8.10 2.05 -2.87
CA ARG A 88 9.00 1.25 -3.72
C ARG A 88 10.43 1.57 -3.34
N ILE A 89 11.13 0.58 -2.80
CA ILE A 89 12.53 0.71 -2.38
C ILE A 89 13.38 -0.22 -3.24
N GLY A 90 14.48 0.33 -3.78
CA GLY A 90 15.51 -0.45 -4.45
C GLY A 90 16.60 -0.86 -3.47
N TYR A 91 17.05 -2.10 -3.55
CA TYR A 91 18.28 -2.56 -2.90
C TYR A 91 19.25 -3.08 -3.95
N ALA A 92 20.36 -2.40 -4.11
CA ALA A 92 21.47 -2.82 -4.96
C ALA A 92 22.52 -3.52 -4.11
N ALA A 93 22.50 -4.84 -4.14
CA ALA A 93 23.46 -5.66 -3.41
C ALA A 93 24.80 -5.66 -4.13
N GLN A 94 25.91 -5.59 -3.39
CA GLN A 94 27.26 -5.69 -3.97
C GLN A 94 27.51 -7.04 -4.64
N GLY A 95 27.02 -8.12 -4.01
CA GLY A 95 27.09 -9.52 -4.44
C GLY A 95 26.33 -10.41 -3.47
N GLN A 96 26.24 -11.69 -3.75
CA GLN A 96 25.52 -12.64 -2.89
C GLN A 96 26.37 -13.84 -2.46
N ASP A 97 27.67 -13.82 -2.70
CA ASP A 97 28.55 -14.98 -2.54
C ASP A 97 28.99 -15.23 -1.09
N SER A 98 28.76 -14.28 -0.17
CA SER A 98 29.10 -14.42 1.25
C SER A 98 27.88 -14.37 2.18
N SER A 99 28.08 -14.71 3.46
CA SER A 99 26.99 -14.73 4.45
C SER A 99 26.45 -13.33 4.73
N PHE A 100 27.30 -12.33 4.88
CA PHE A 100 26.89 -10.98 5.25
C PHE A 100 25.92 -10.31 4.25
N PRO A 101 26.18 -10.23 2.94
CA PRO A 101 25.20 -9.70 1.98
C PRO A 101 23.88 -10.46 1.98
N ARG A 102 23.92 -11.78 2.19
CA ARG A 102 22.70 -12.59 2.29
C ARG A 102 21.87 -12.23 3.52
N GLU A 103 22.51 -12.07 4.69
CA GLU A 103 21.84 -11.66 5.92
C GLU A 103 21.22 -10.27 5.81
N VAL A 104 21.91 -9.31 5.18
CA VAL A 104 21.38 -7.97 4.89
C VAL A 104 20.15 -8.07 4.01
N ARG A 105 20.24 -8.81 2.88
CA ARG A 105 19.11 -9.03 1.97
C ARG A 105 17.91 -9.63 2.70
N ASP A 106 18.12 -10.70 3.46
CA ASP A 106 17.04 -11.41 4.15
C ASP A 106 16.42 -10.54 5.26
N GLY A 107 17.21 -9.69 5.90
CA GLY A 107 16.75 -8.66 6.83
C GLY A 107 15.84 -7.62 6.13
N LEU A 108 16.27 -7.12 4.97
CA LEU A 108 15.50 -6.16 4.18
C LEU A 108 14.19 -6.76 3.64
N VAL A 109 14.21 -8.02 3.20
CA VAL A 109 13.00 -8.73 2.75
C VAL A 109 11.99 -8.83 3.89
N ARG A 110 12.41 -9.30 5.07
CA ARG A 110 11.51 -9.39 6.24
C ARG A 110 10.95 -8.02 6.65
N ALA A 111 11.77 -6.97 6.63
CA ALA A 111 11.33 -5.62 6.94
C ALA A 111 10.33 -5.10 5.90
N ALA A 112 10.59 -5.32 4.61
CA ALA A 112 9.70 -4.92 3.53
C ALA A 112 8.33 -5.60 3.64
N GLU A 113 8.29 -6.89 3.95
CA GLU A 113 7.04 -7.64 4.19
C GLU A 113 6.27 -7.08 5.38
N ALA A 114 6.95 -6.89 6.53
CA ALA A 114 6.34 -6.38 7.76
C ALA A 114 5.74 -4.97 7.58
N HIS A 115 6.37 -4.13 6.78
CA HIS A 115 5.95 -2.74 6.53
C HIS A 115 5.20 -2.54 5.21
N GLN A 116 4.88 -3.63 4.49
CA GLN A 116 4.17 -3.59 3.20
C GLN A 116 4.87 -2.71 2.16
N VAL A 117 6.19 -2.76 2.11
CA VAL A 117 7.04 -2.09 1.12
C VAL A 117 7.25 -3.00 -0.08
N GLU A 118 7.24 -2.45 -1.28
CA GLU A 118 7.65 -3.13 -2.50
C GLU A 118 9.17 -3.01 -2.63
N LEU A 119 9.88 -4.11 -2.42
CA LEU A 119 11.34 -4.15 -2.46
C LEU A 119 11.82 -4.77 -3.77
N THR A 120 12.53 -3.98 -4.58
CA THR A 120 13.23 -4.45 -5.79
C THR A 120 14.69 -4.69 -5.45
N ILE A 121 15.16 -5.93 -5.63
CA ILE A 121 16.55 -6.31 -5.34
C ILE A 121 17.29 -6.54 -6.64
N VAL A 122 18.46 -5.91 -6.78
CA VAL A 122 19.40 -6.13 -7.88
C VAL A 122 20.76 -6.52 -7.33
N ASP A 123 21.51 -7.31 -8.09
CA ASP A 123 22.83 -7.80 -7.69
C ASP A 123 23.91 -7.18 -8.62
N ASN A 124 24.83 -6.44 -8.03
CA ASN A 124 25.93 -5.76 -8.73
C ASN A 124 27.08 -6.71 -9.10
N ARG A 125 27.09 -7.95 -8.56
CA ARG A 125 28.05 -9.00 -8.85
C ARG A 125 29.51 -8.56 -8.73
N TYR A 126 29.80 -7.62 -7.83
CA TYR A 126 31.13 -6.99 -7.70
C TYR A 126 31.66 -6.38 -9.03
N GLN A 127 30.75 -5.98 -9.93
CA GLN A 127 31.11 -5.46 -11.24
C GLN A 127 30.60 -4.02 -11.43
N PRO A 128 31.52 -3.03 -11.61
CA PRO A 128 31.16 -1.62 -11.77
C PRO A 128 30.16 -1.35 -12.91
N LYS A 129 30.34 -2.03 -14.05
CA LYS A 129 29.43 -1.88 -15.20
C LYS A 129 28.02 -2.42 -14.91
N VAL A 130 27.92 -3.50 -14.12
CA VAL A 130 26.64 -4.07 -13.71
C VAL A 130 25.97 -3.13 -12.73
N ALA A 131 26.69 -2.57 -11.76
CA ALA A 131 26.18 -1.61 -10.78
C ALA A 131 25.59 -0.37 -11.47
N LEU A 132 26.27 0.21 -12.46
CA LEU A 132 25.74 1.35 -13.23
C LEU A 132 24.45 1.00 -14.00
N ARG A 133 24.38 -0.19 -14.58
CA ARG A 133 23.16 -0.68 -15.27
C ARG A 133 22.02 -0.90 -14.28
N ASN A 134 22.31 -1.47 -13.14
CA ASN A 134 21.33 -1.70 -12.09
C ASN A 134 20.78 -0.40 -11.52
N ALA A 135 21.63 0.63 -11.36
CA ALA A 135 21.17 1.98 -10.98
C ALA A 135 20.17 2.54 -12.01
N GLU A 136 20.45 2.41 -13.30
CA GLU A 136 19.53 2.84 -14.37
C GLU A 136 18.22 2.03 -14.36
N LEU A 137 18.27 0.74 -14.03
CA LEU A 137 17.10 -0.10 -13.88
C LEU A 137 16.22 0.37 -12.73
N LEU A 138 16.79 0.60 -11.55
CA LEU A 138 16.05 1.07 -10.38
C LEU A 138 15.43 2.46 -10.62
N ILE A 139 16.15 3.36 -11.31
CA ILE A 139 15.61 4.66 -11.71
C ILE A 139 14.40 4.50 -12.65
N ARG A 140 14.52 3.66 -13.67
CA ARG A 140 13.45 3.37 -14.63
C ARG A 140 12.23 2.75 -13.94
N ASP A 141 12.46 1.88 -12.95
CA ASP A 141 11.40 1.26 -12.15
C ASP A 141 10.77 2.24 -11.16
N SER A 142 11.23 3.50 -11.13
CA SER A 142 10.68 4.59 -10.31
C SER A 142 10.63 4.23 -8.82
N VAL A 143 11.71 3.70 -8.29
CA VAL A 143 11.84 3.50 -6.83
C VAL A 143 11.92 4.85 -6.12
N GLU A 144 11.41 4.91 -4.89
CA GLU A 144 11.31 6.15 -4.11
C GLU A 144 12.53 6.35 -3.18
N LEU A 145 13.30 5.30 -2.96
CA LEU A 145 14.51 5.26 -2.16
C LEU A 145 15.40 4.13 -2.66
N VAL A 146 16.72 4.31 -2.62
CA VAL A 146 17.67 3.23 -2.89
C VAL A 146 18.58 2.99 -1.68
N ILE A 147 18.80 1.73 -1.37
CA ILE A 147 19.86 1.26 -0.49
C ILE A 147 20.95 0.68 -1.42
N GLU A 148 22.09 1.34 -1.48
CA GLU A 148 23.20 0.95 -2.35
C GLU A 148 24.35 0.38 -1.53
N PHE A 149 24.65 -0.90 -1.76
CA PHE A 149 25.81 -1.55 -1.18
C PHE A 149 26.92 -1.59 -2.24
N GLN A 150 27.82 -0.61 -2.17
CA GLN A 150 28.89 -0.46 -3.15
C GLN A 150 30.19 -0.07 -2.46
N THR A 151 31.22 -0.90 -2.66
CA THR A 151 32.55 -0.69 -2.10
C THR A 151 33.59 -0.24 -3.13
N ASP A 152 33.21 -0.14 -4.42
CA ASP A 152 34.11 0.36 -5.45
C ASP A 152 34.10 1.88 -5.49
N GLU A 153 35.18 2.47 -4.99
CA GLU A 153 35.35 3.93 -4.90
C GLU A 153 35.36 4.62 -6.27
N ALA A 154 35.70 3.93 -7.34
CA ALA A 154 35.74 4.52 -8.67
C ALA A 154 34.35 4.69 -9.28
N VAL A 155 33.41 3.81 -8.96
CA VAL A 155 32.05 3.83 -9.54
C VAL A 155 31.00 4.43 -8.60
N ALA A 156 31.21 4.38 -7.30
CA ALA A 156 30.25 4.88 -6.31
C ALA A 156 29.80 6.33 -6.54
N PRO A 157 30.69 7.31 -6.86
CA PRO A 157 30.27 8.69 -7.15
C PRO A 157 29.39 8.80 -8.38
N ALA A 158 29.64 8.00 -9.41
CA ALA A 158 28.85 8.00 -10.63
C ALA A 158 27.44 7.44 -10.40
N ILE A 159 27.30 6.41 -9.57
CA ILE A 159 26.02 5.85 -9.14
C ILE A 159 25.24 6.88 -8.32
N ALA A 160 25.87 7.49 -7.33
CA ALA A 160 25.26 8.51 -6.48
C ALA A 160 24.76 9.71 -7.32
N SER A 161 25.57 10.16 -8.30
CA SER A 161 25.17 11.24 -9.20
C SER A 161 23.95 10.90 -10.06
N LYS A 162 23.81 9.64 -10.50
CA LYS A 162 22.63 9.18 -11.25
C LYS A 162 21.35 9.24 -10.39
N TYR A 163 21.39 8.73 -9.16
CA TYR A 163 20.23 8.79 -8.26
C TYR A 163 19.89 10.24 -7.87
N LEU A 164 20.89 11.06 -7.60
CA LEU A 164 20.69 12.48 -7.31
C LEU A 164 20.03 13.21 -8.48
N ALA A 165 20.50 12.99 -9.71
CA ALA A 165 19.92 13.59 -10.91
C ALA A 165 18.48 13.12 -11.16
N ALA A 166 18.13 11.89 -10.73
CA ALA A 166 16.77 11.37 -10.79
C ALA A 166 15.88 11.79 -9.61
N GLY A 167 16.43 12.54 -8.63
CA GLY A 167 15.69 12.95 -7.42
C GLY A 167 15.39 11.81 -6.47
N ILE A 168 16.13 10.71 -6.54
CA ILE A 168 15.95 9.53 -5.69
C ILE A 168 16.95 9.58 -4.54
N PRO A 169 16.49 9.64 -3.26
CA PRO A 169 17.38 9.55 -2.11
C PRO A 169 18.08 8.20 -2.05
N MET A 170 19.35 8.19 -1.62
CA MET A 170 20.17 7.00 -1.52
C MET A 170 20.74 6.88 -0.12
N ILE A 171 20.71 5.65 0.40
CA ILE A 171 21.46 5.21 1.59
C ILE A 171 22.61 4.35 1.10
N ALA A 172 23.83 4.74 1.39
CA ALA A 172 25.03 3.93 1.10
C ALA A 172 25.40 3.07 2.32
N ILE A 173 25.71 1.81 2.08
CA ILE A 173 26.19 0.83 3.09
C ILE A 173 27.39 0.08 2.57
#